data_b458b345abaaa549b667c987597f67b4
#
_entry.id   b458b345abaaa549b667c987597f67b4
#
_cell.length_a   1.000
_cell.length_b   1.000
_cell.length_c   1.000
_cell.angle_alpha   90.00
_cell.angle_beta   90.00
_cell.angle_gamma   90.00
#
_symmetry.space_group_name_H-M   'P 1'
#
loop_
_entity.id
_entity.type
_entity.pdbx_description
1 polymer ?
#
loop_
_entity_poly.entity_id
_entity_poly.type
_entity_poly.pdbx_seq_one_letter_code
_entity_poly.pdbx_strand_id
1 'polypeptide(L)'
;TMDLIKMGCSNILGEIELLIIQFEDNGYHWGLDSQRPQGEIAVINTCGFIEDAKQESIDTILEFVQRKQEGRLKKLYVMGCLSQRYQKELEKEIPEVDKFYGKFNYKQLLGELGKADGPSCDGHRHLTTPRHYAYVKIAEGCDRHCAYCAIPIITGKHVSRPKAEILQEVRDRV
;
A
#
# COMPACT_ATOMS: atom_id res chain seq x y z
N THR A 1 4.84 -1.14 -17.47
CA THR A 1 3.54 -1.42 -16.81
C THR A 1 3.78 -1.97 -15.43
N MET A 2 2.95 -1.60 -14.49
CA MET A 2 3.04 -1.97 -13.08
C MET A 2 1.72 -2.57 -12.63
N ASP A 3 1.77 -3.66 -11.88
CA ASP A 3 0.60 -4.25 -11.23
C ASP A 3 0.59 -3.83 -9.75
N LEU A 4 -0.52 -3.24 -9.32
CA LEU A 4 -0.78 -2.90 -7.93
C LEU A 4 -1.83 -3.85 -7.38
N ILE A 5 -1.45 -4.63 -6.37
CA ILE A 5 -2.30 -5.63 -5.75
C ILE A 5 -2.69 -5.16 -4.34
N LYS A 6 -3.99 -5.06 -4.13
CA LYS A 6 -4.56 -4.62 -2.86
C LYS A 6 -5.06 -5.82 -2.06
N MET A 7 -4.53 -6.00 -0.87
CA MET A 7 -5.00 -7.00 0.09
C MET A 7 -5.66 -6.31 1.29
N GLY A 8 -6.85 -6.74 1.65
CA GLY A 8 -7.49 -6.37 2.92
C GLY A 8 -8.49 -5.22 2.88
N CYS A 9 -8.58 -4.46 3.96
CA CYS A 9 -9.70 -3.60 4.32
C CYS A 9 -9.70 -2.21 3.64
N SER A 10 -10.81 -1.48 3.80
CA SER A 10 -11.00 -0.11 3.30
C SER A 10 -9.98 0.92 3.83
N ASN A 11 -9.30 0.65 4.94
CA ASN A 11 -8.25 1.54 5.46
C ASN A 11 -7.06 1.68 4.49
N ILE A 12 -6.84 0.69 3.64
CA ILE A 12 -5.75 0.68 2.65
C ILE A 12 -6.13 1.50 1.40
N LEU A 13 -7.42 1.69 1.11
CA LEU A 13 -7.86 2.37 -0.12
C LEU A 13 -7.24 3.75 -0.28
N GLY A 14 -7.25 4.58 0.77
CA GLY A 14 -6.66 5.91 0.69
C GLY A 14 -5.15 5.91 0.42
N GLU A 15 -4.43 4.91 0.89
CA GLU A 15 -2.99 4.75 0.64
C GLU A 15 -2.72 4.31 -0.80
N ILE A 16 -3.55 3.40 -1.32
CA ILE A 16 -3.48 2.93 -2.71
C ILE A 16 -3.83 4.06 -3.67
N GLU A 17 -4.85 4.84 -3.39
CA GLU A 17 -5.26 5.98 -4.21
C GLU A 17 -4.15 7.04 -4.31
N LEU A 18 -3.39 7.26 -3.24
CA LEU A 18 -2.20 8.11 -3.25
C LEU A 18 -1.06 7.51 -4.09
N LEU A 19 -0.82 6.20 -3.99
CA LEU A 19 0.18 5.51 -4.79
C LEU A 19 -0.15 5.57 -6.29
N ILE A 20 -1.42 5.37 -6.64
CA ILE A 20 -1.89 5.41 -8.02
C ILE A 20 -1.55 6.76 -8.65
N ILE A 21 -1.92 7.88 -8.02
CA ILE A 21 -1.58 9.22 -8.55
C ILE A 21 -0.09 9.37 -8.73
N GLN A 22 0.70 8.95 -7.75
CA GLN A 22 2.15 9.08 -7.87
C GLN A 22 2.72 8.24 -9.00
N PHE A 23 2.14 7.08 -9.29
CA PHE A 23 2.51 6.29 -10.44
C PHE A 23 2.11 6.97 -11.75
N GLU A 24 0.91 7.54 -11.84
CA GLU A 24 0.43 8.30 -13.00
C GLU A 24 1.31 9.52 -13.28
N ASP A 25 1.57 10.36 -12.27
CA ASP A 25 2.41 11.55 -12.37
C ASP A 25 3.86 11.22 -12.79
N ASN A 26 4.31 10.03 -12.46
CA ASN A 26 5.61 9.52 -12.85
C ASN A 26 5.60 8.74 -14.19
N GLY A 27 4.48 8.73 -14.90
CA GLY A 27 4.35 8.12 -16.22
C GLY A 27 4.34 6.60 -16.21
N TYR A 28 3.98 5.97 -15.08
CA TYR A 28 3.74 4.54 -15.01
C TYR A 28 2.31 4.22 -15.44
N HIS A 29 2.17 3.24 -16.32
CA HIS A 29 0.88 2.59 -16.56
C HIS A 29 0.67 1.54 -15.47
N TRP A 30 -0.46 1.56 -14.80
CA TRP A 30 -0.77 0.67 -13.68
C TRP A 30 -2.06 -0.13 -13.91
N GLY A 31 -2.15 -1.29 -13.28
CA GLY A 31 -3.37 -2.10 -13.17
C GLY A 31 -3.63 -2.41 -11.70
N LEU A 32 -4.88 -2.26 -11.25
CA LEU A 32 -5.29 -2.58 -9.89
C LEU A 32 -6.00 -3.93 -9.87
N ASP A 33 -5.57 -4.82 -8.97
CA ASP A 33 -6.18 -6.15 -8.72
C ASP A 33 -6.47 -6.93 -10.01
N SER A 34 -5.58 -6.85 -10.99
CA SER A 34 -5.75 -7.51 -12.27
C SER A 34 -5.77 -9.03 -12.09
N GLN A 35 -6.81 -9.69 -12.59
CA GLN A 35 -6.88 -11.16 -12.63
C GLN A 35 -5.79 -11.78 -13.53
N ARG A 36 -5.20 -10.99 -14.42
CA ARG A 36 -4.07 -11.39 -15.28
C ARG A 36 -3.01 -10.29 -15.25
N PRO A 37 -2.25 -10.19 -14.16
CA PRO A 37 -1.20 -9.20 -14.04
C PRO A 37 -0.18 -9.38 -15.19
N GLN A 38 0.10 -8.32 -15.92
CA GLN A 38 1.04 -8.31 -17.06
C GLN A 38 2.17 -7.31 -16.88
N GLY A 39 2.22 -6.67 -15.73
CA GLY A 39 3.26 -5.70 -15.40
C GLY A 39 4.62 -6.36 -15.17
N GLU A 40 5.66 -5.64 -15.54
CA GLU A 40 7.05 -6.04 -15.22
C GLU A 40 7.42 -5.78 -13.76
N ILE A 41 6.64 -4.94 -13.09
CA ILE A 41 6.81 -4.55 -11.68
C ILE A 41 5.49 -4.83 -10.97
N ALA A 42 5.56 -5.48 -9.81
CA ALA A 42 4.40 -5.64 -8.94
C ALA A 42 4.65 -4.99 -7.57
N VAL A 43 3.62 -4.33 -7.08
CA VAL A 43 3.57 -3.78 -5.71
C VAL A 43 2.38 -4.41 -4.99
N ILE A 44 2.64 -5.17 -3.94
CA ILE A 44 1.62 -5.82 -3.13
C ILE A 44 1.44 -5.04 -1.83
N ASN A 45 0.26 -4.47 -1.64
CA ASN A 45 -0.09 -3.83 -0.37
C ASN A 45 -0.84 -4.82 0.52
N THR A 46 -0.20 -5.26 1.59
CA THR A 46 -0.59 -6.40 2.42
C THR A 46 -1.40 -6.01 3.64
N CYS A 47 -2.27 -6.91 4.09
CA CYS A 47 -3.00 -6.83 5.34
C CYS A 47 -2.35 -7.72 6.42
N GLY A 48 -2.29 -7.23 7.66
CA GLY A 48 -1.65 -7.94 8.78
C GLY A 48 -2.46 -7.91 10.08
N PHE A 49 -3.78 -7.59 10.00
CA PHE A 49 -4.61 -7.45 11.19
C PHE A 49 -5.20 -8.77 11.71
N ILE A 50 -5.73 -9.59 10.84
CA ILE A 50 -6.36 -10.88 11.15
C ILE A 50 -5.60 -12.01 10.48
N GLU A 51 -5.68 -13.22 11.03
CA GLU A 51 -4.90 -14.36 10.57
C GLU A 51 -5.20 -14.73 9.11
N ASP A 52 -6.48 -14.80 8.75
CA ASP A 52 -6.90 -15.12 7.38
C ASP A 52 -6.34 -14.12 6.35
N ALA A 53 -6.37 -12.82 6.65
CA ALA A 53 -5.81 -11.79 5.78
C ALA A 53 -4.26 -11.84 5.71
N LYS A 54 -3.60 -12.29 6.77
CA LYS A 54 -2.15 -12.54 6.74
C LYS A 54 -1.83 -13.70 5.82
N GLN A 55 -2.56 -14.81 5.95
CA GLN A 55 -2.36 -15.98 5.10
C GLN A 55 -2.60 -15.65 3.64
N GLU A 56 -3.71 -14.99 3.33
CA GLU A 56 -4.02 -14.52 1.97
C GLU A 56 -2.91 -13.61 1.40
N SER A 57 -2.37 -12.71 2.23
CA SER A 57 -1.26 -11.84 1.83
C SER A 57 0.02 -12.64 1.52
N ILE A 58 0.34 -13.65 2.34
CA ILE A 58 1.50 -14.51 2.13
C ILE A 58 1.33 -15.34 0.86
N ASP A 59 0.16 -15.96 0.67
CA ASP A 59 -0.14 -16.78 -0.51
C ASP A 59 -0.02 -15.95 -1.79
N THR A 60 -0.52 -14.71 -1.77
CA THR A 60 -0.38 -13.77 -2.89
C THR A 60 1.09 -13.41 -3.14
N ILE A 61 1.87 -13.13 -2.11
CA ILE A 61 3.31 -12.86 -2.27
C ILE A 61 4.00 -14.05 -2.94
N LEU A 62 3.73 -15.28 -2.50
CA LEU A 62 4.32 -16.50 -3.05
C LEU A 62 3.91 -16.73 -4.52
N GLU A 63 2.66 -16.43 -4.89
CA GLU A 63 2.22 -16.47 -6.29
C GLU A 63 3.06 -15.52 -7.16
N PHE A 64 3.29 -14.28 -6.69
CA PHE A 64 4.10 -13.31 -7.43
C PHE A 64 5.60 -13.64 -7.44
N VAL A 65 6.11 -14.30 -6.39
CA VAL A 65 7.47 -14.87 -6.38
C VAL A 65 7.61 -15.93 -7.48
N GLN A 66 6.64 -16.84 -7.62
CA GLN A 66 6.64 -17.83 -8.68
C GLN A 66 6.66 -17.17 -10.07
N ARG A 67 5.85 -16.14 -10.29
CA ARG A 67 5.83 -15.36 -11.55
C ARG A 67 7.18 -14.70 -11.84
N LYS A 68 7.86 -14.23 -10.81
CA LYS A 68 9.22 -13.67 -10.93
C LYS A 68 10.24 -14.74 -11.33
N GLN A 69 10.16 -15.92 -10.73
CA GLN A 69 11.01 -17.06 -11.09
C GLN A 69 10.77 -17.56 -12.52
N GLU A 70 9.53 -17.47 -13.01
CA GLU A 70 9.15 -17.78 -14.40
C GLU A 70 9.60 -16.69 -15.41
N GLY A 71 10.22 -15.60 -14.95
CA GLY A 71 10.67 -14.49 -15.79
C GLY A 71 9.55 -13.55 -16.28
N ARG A 72 8.34 -13.68 -15.73
CA ARG A 72 7.18 -12.84 -16.09
C ARG A 72 7.15 -11.53 -15.33
N LEU A 73 7.90 -11.42 -14.23
CA LEU A 73 7.99 -10.26 -13.37
C LEU A 73 9.45 -9.92 -13.13
N LYS A 74 9.83 -8.65 -13.29
CA LYS A 74 11.21 -8.18 -13.08
C LYS A 74 11.45 -7.74 -11.65
N LYS A 75 10.45 -7.07 -11.03
CA LYS A 75 10.55 -6.50 -9.69
C LYS A 75 9.29 -6.77 -8.88
N LEU A 76 9.49 -7.19 -7.64
CA LEU A 76 8.44 -7.47 -6.67
C LEU A 76 8.69 -6.66 -5.40
N TYR A 77 7.77 -5.76 -5.10
CA TYR A 77 7.78 -4.96 -3.88
C TYR A 77 6.58 -5.32 -2.99
N VAL A 78 6.81 -5.38 -1.70
CA VAL A 78 5.76 -5.68 -0.71
C VAL A 78 5.72 -4.56 0.31
N MET A 79 4.52 -4.06 0.61
CA MET A 79 4.30 -3.02 1.60
C MET A 79 3.04 -3.28 2.42
N GLY A 80 2.75 -2.43 3.39
CA GLY A 80 1.50 -2.49 4.16
C GLY A 80 1.67 -3.02 5.58
N CYS A 81 0.54 -3.43 6.17
CA CYS A 81 0.46 -3.77 7.59
C CYS A 81 1.23 -5.05 7.95
N LEU A 82 1.19 -6.08 7.09
CA LEU A 82 1.94 -7.31 7.33
C LEU A 82 3.44 -7.03 7.28
N SER A 83 3.88 -6.35 6.24
CA SER A 83 5.27 -5.94 6.07
C SER A 83 5.76 -5.05 7.22
N GLN A 84 4.96 -4.07 7.66
CA GLN A 84 5.28 -3.23 8.82
C GLN A 84 5.51 -4.04 10.11
N ARG A 85 4.75 -5.10 10.31
CA ARG A 85 4.78 -5.90 11.54
C ARG A 85 5.88 -6.96 11.54
N TYR A 86 6.13 -7.59 10.40
CA TYR A 86 6.97 -8.79 10.28
C TYR A 86 8.10 -8.63 9.24
N GLN A 87 8.57 -7.41 9.01
CA GLN A 87 9.53 -7.12 7.93
C GLN A 87 10.77 -8.03 7.98
N LYS A 88 11.39 -8.15 9.15
CA LYS A 88 12.63 -8.92 9.31
C LYS A 88 12.44 -10.42 9.08
N GLU A 89 11.30 -10.94 9.51
CA GLU A 89 10.93 -12.33 9.29
C GLU A 89 10.66 -12.59 7.81
N LEU A 90 9.88 -11.71 7.17
CA LEU A 90 9.54 -11.82 5.75
C LEU A 90 10.77 -11.69 4.85
N GLU A 91 11.68 -10.77 5.13
CA GLU A 91 12.95 -10.63 4.39
C GLU A 91 13.83 -11.89 4.46
N LYS A 92 13.77 -12.62 5.57
CA LYS A 92 14.50 -13.87 5.77
C LYS A 92 13.81 -15.05 5.11
N GLU A 93 12.49 -15.14 5.21
CA GLU A 93 11.70 -16.28 4.74
C GLU A 93 11.40 -16.20 3.22
N ILE A 94 11.31 -14.99 2.66
CA ILE A 94 10.99 -14.77 1.23
C ILE A 94 12.02 -13.82 0.60
N PRO A 95 13.27 -14.26 0.43
CA PRO A 95 14.35 -13.41 -0.10
C PRO A 95 14.19 -13.05 -1.58
N GLU A 96 13.26 -13.69 -2.30
CA GLU A 96 12.95 -13.39 -3.71
C GLU A 96 12.24 -12.05 -3.90
N VAL A 97 11.61 -11.49 -2.87
CA VAL A 97 11.06 -10.15 -2.88
C VAL A 97 12.21 -9.14 -2.92
N ASP A 98 12.18 -8.20 -3.86
CA ASP A 98 13.26 -7.21 -4.01
C ASP A 98 13.36 -6.31 -2.80
N LYS A 99 12.22 -5.90 -2.23
CA LYS A 99 12.20 -5.12 -0.98
C LYS A 99 10.85 -5.14 -0.28
N PHE A 100 10.90 -5.13 1.04
CA PHE A 100 9.76 -4.93 1.91
C PHE A 100 9.76 -3.51 2.44
N TYR A 101 8.60 -2.85 2.39
CA TYR A 101 8.39 -1.51 2.92
C TYR A 101 7.37 -1.54 4.04
N GLY A 102 7.57 -0.69 5.04
CA GLY A 102 6.54 -0.43 6.05
C GLY A 102 5.32 0.28 5.44
N LYS A 103 4.25 0.32 6.20
CA LYS A 103 2.96 0.92 5.81
C LYS A 103 3.07 2.34 5.26
N PHE A 104 4.01 3.14 5.78
CA PHE A 104 4.15 4.57 5.45
C PHE A 104 5.33 4.88 4.53
N ASN A 105 6.02 3.87 4.03
CA ASN A 105 7.29 4.07 3.31
C ASN A 105 7.12 4.19 1.78
N TYR A 106 5.95 4.63 1.31
CA TYR A 106 5.67 4.80 -0.12
C TYR A 106 6.65 5.75 -0.83
N LYS A 107 7.17 6.79 -0.14
CA LYS A 107 8.19 7.70 -0.70
C LYS A 107 9.50 6.97 -1.02
N GLN A 108 9.89 6.01 -0.19
CA GLN A 108 11.08 5.20 -0.44
C GLN A 108 10.89 4.26 -1.64
N LEU A 109 9.69 3.67 -1.77
CA LEU A 109 9.32 2.88 -2.95
C LEU A 109 9.44 3.70 -4.24
N LEU A 110 8.89 4.92 -4.24
CA LEU A 110 8.99 5.82 -5.40
C LEU A 110 10.43 6.21 -5.72
N GLY A 111 11.26 6.45 -4.70
CA GLY A 111 12.69 6.73 -4.87
C GLY A 111 13.42 5.60 -5.59
N GLU A 112 13.11 4.35 -5.28
CA GLU A 112 13.71 3.19 -5.97
C GLU A 112 13.19 2.99 -7.39
N LEU A 113 11.98 3.44 -7.67
CA LEU A 113 11.44 3.47 -9.04
C LEU A 113 12.04 4.59 -9.90
N GLY A 114 12.97 5.38 -9.34
CA GLY A 114 13.78 6.35 -10.08
C GLY A 114 13.15 7.75 -10.21
N LYS A 115 12.11 8.07 -9.44
CA LYS A 115 11.38 9.34 -9.57
C LYS A 115 10.92 9.89 -8.21
N ALA A 116 11.87 10.07 -7.29
CA ALA A 116 11.59 10.55 -5.92
C ALA A 116 11.06 12.00 -5.82
N ASP A 117 11.19 12.79 -6.87
CA ASP A 117 10.88 14.23 -6.89
C ASP A 117 9.54 14.55 -7.60
N GLY A 118 8.59 13.63 -7.59
CA GLY A 118 7.23 13.93 -8.05
C GLY A 118 6.57 15.01 -7.17
N PRO A 119 5.63 15.81 -7.72
CA PRO A 119 4.93 16.82 -6.95
C PRO A 119 4.33 16.21 -5.68
N SER A 120 4.43 16.92 -4.58
CA SER A 120 3.79 16.52 -3.33
C SER A 120 2.30 16.32 -3.60
N CYS A 121 1.76 15.18 -3.15
CA CYS A 121 0.33 14.90 -3.31
C CYS A 121 -0.46 15.84 -2.38
N ASP A 122 -0.60 17.10 -2.77
CA ASP A 122 -1.38 18.11 -2.05
C ASP A 122 -2.87 17.83 -2.27
N GLY A 123 -3.39 16.84 -1.54
CA GLY A 123 -4.82 16.61 -1.42
C GLY A 123 -5.48 15.78 -2.54
N HIS A 124 -4.86 15.65 -3.70
CA HIS A 124 -5.44 14.87 -4.80
C HIS A 124 -5.21 13.37 -4.60
N ARG A 125 -6.26 12.57 -4.78
CA ARG A 125 -6.21 11.11 -4.80
C ARG A 125 -7.02 10.59 -5.99
N HIS A 126 -6.50 9.55 -6.65
CA HIS A 126 -7.29 8.82 -7.64
C HIS A 126 -8.36 7.99 -6.93
N LEU A 127 -9.63 8.38 -7.07
CA LEU A 127 -10.73 7.68 -6.39
C LEU A 127 -10.99 6.33 -7.04
N THR A 128 -10.78 5.26 -6.29
CA THR A 128 -11.12 3.88 -6.68
C THR A 128 -12.53 3.49 -6.23
N THR A 129 -13.20 4.36 -5.47
CA THR A 129 -14.58 4.18 -5.02
C THR A 129 -15.58 4.69 -6.06
N PRO A 130 -16.84 4.19 -6.06
CA PRO A 130 -17.93 4.78 -6.84
C PRO A 130 -18.13 6.25 -6.52
N ARG A 131 -18.65 7.04 -7.49
CA ARG A 131 -18.77 8.51 -7.39
C ARG A 131 -19.63 9.03 -6.23
N HIS A 132 -20.46 8.19 -5.62
CA HIS A 132 -21.41 8.61 -4.59
C HIS A 132 -20.85 8.57 -3.16
N TYR A 133 -19.61 8.09 -2.95
CA TYR A 133 -18.93 8.14 -1.67
C TYR A 133 -17.40 8.10 -1.83
N ALA A 134 -16.69 8.60 -0.83
CA ALA A 134 -15.24 8.49 -0.72
C ALA A 134 -14.82 8.35 0.74
N TYR A 135 -13.74 7.64 0.99
CA TYR A 135 -13.17 7.54 2.33
C TYR A 135 -12.24 8.73 2.60
N VAL A 136 -12.44 9.39 3.72
CA VAL A 136 -11.55 10.45 4.21
C VAL A 136 -10.90 9.99 5.50
N LYS A 137 -9.59 9.88 5.50
CA LYS A 137 -8.82 9.47 6.67
C LYS A 137 -8.57 10.69 7.55
N ILE A 138 -9.14 10.71 8.76
CA ILE A 138 -9.04 11.85 9.69
C ILE A 138 -7.94 11.67 10.74
N ALA A 139 -7.53 10.44 11.01
CA ALA A 139 -6.50 10.11 11.99
C ALA A 139 -5.84 8.78 11.66
N GLU A 140 -4.69 8.52 12.26
CA GLU A 140 -3.97 7.25 12.19
C GLU A 140 -3.52 6.83 13.59
N GLY A 141 -3.36 5.52 13.80
CA GLY A 141 -2.87 4.97 15.07
C GLY A 141 -3.90 4.91 16.19
N CYS A 142 -3.48 4.37 17.34
CA CYS A 142 -4.35 4.22 18.50
C CYS A 142 -3.52 4.16 19.78
N ASP A 143 -3.93 4.90 20.81
CA ASP A 143 -3.29 4.91 22.12
C ASP A 143 -3.85 3.85 23.08
N ARG A 144 -4.86 3.07 22.66
CA ARG A 144 -5.43 1.99 23.46
C ARG A 144 -4.57 0.73 23.29
N HIS A 145 -4.26 0.07 24.42
CA HIS A 145 -3.48 -1.16 24.46
C HIS A 145 -4.38 -2.38 24.73
N CYS A 146 -5.37 -2.59 23.87
CA CYS A 146 -6.23 -3.78 23.97
C CYS A 146 -5.40 -5.03 23.70
N ALA A 147 -5.56 -6.05 24.54
CA ALA A 147 -4.72 -7.26 24.54
C ALA A 147 -4.72 -8.04 23.22
N TYR A 148 -5.80 -7.92 22.43
CA TYR A 148 -5.97 -8.62 21.14
C TYR A 148 -5.68 -7.74 19.90
N CYS A 149 -5.32 -6.48 20.10
CA CYS A 149 -5.28 -5.50 18.99
C CYS A 149 -3.86 -5.17 18.56
N ALA A 150 -3.56 -5.37 17.28
CA ALA A 150 -2.27 -5.07 16.70
C ALA A 150 -2.12 -3.62 16.20
N ILE A 151 -3.17 -2.78 16.24
CA ILE A 151 -3.14 -1.42 15.70
C ILE A 151 -1.99 -0.58 16.28
N PRO A 152 -1.76 -0.49 17.61
CA PRO A 152 -0.66 0.30 18.14
C PRO A 152 0.72 -0.16 17.68
N ILE A 153 0.87 -1.46 17.40
CA ILE A 153 2.14 -2.05 16.93
C ILE A 153 2.36 -1.73 15.45
N ILE A 154 1.30 -1.74 14.64
CA ILE A 154 1.38 -1.53 13.19
C ILE A 154 1.42 -0.05 12.83
N THR A 155 0.55 0.76 13.45
CA THR A 155 0.32 2.16 13.06
C THR A 155 0.84 3.18 14.08
N GLY A 156 1.26 2.71 15.25
CA GLY A 156 1.78 3.56 16.33
C GLY A 156 0.70 4.30 17.12
N LYS A 157 1.10 5.40 17.75
CA LYS A 157 0.23 6.26 18.56
C LYS A 157 -0.80 6.98 17.70
N HIS A 158 -1.92 7.35 18.33
CA HIS A 158 -2.95 8.14 17.66
C HIS A 158 -2.44 9.52 17.27
N VAL A 159 -2.55 9.82 15.98
CA VAL A 159 -2.20 11.13 15.41
C VAL A 159 -3.36 11.60 14.53
N SER A 160 -3.98 12.72 14.89
CA SER A 160 -5.01 13.36 14.06
C SER A 160 -4.37 14.14 12.92
N ARG A 161 -4.99 14.09 11.74
CA ARG A 161 -4.60 14.96 10.63
C ARG A 161 -5.03 16.40 10.90
N PRO A 162 -4.31 17.40 10.40
CA PRO A 162 -4.70 18.80 10.47
C PRO A 162 -6.08 19.02 9.85
N LYS A 163 -6.94 19.74 10.55
CA LYS A 163 -8.32 20.03 10.08
C LYS A 163 -8.34 20.72 8.71
N ALA A 164 -7.37 21.61 8.45
CA ALA A 164 -7.27 22.31 7.17
C ALA A 164 -7.06 21.36 6.00
N GLU A 165 -6.18 20.37 6.15
CA GLU A 165 -5.92 19.35 5.12
C GLU A 165 -7.14 18.46 4.86
N ILE A 166 -7.85 18.06 5.93
CA ILE A 166 -9.07 17.27 5.80
C ILE A 166 -10.15 18.05 5.04
N LEU A 167 -10.33 19.32 5.38
CA LEU A 167 -11.32 20.18 4.72
C LEU A 167 -10.96 20.45 3.26
N GLN A 168 -9.69 20.64 2.95
CA GLN A 168 -9.22 20.79 1.58
C GLN A 168 -9.49 19.52 0.77
N GLU A 169 -9.11 18.36 1.30
CA GLU A 169 -9.38 17.07 0.66
C GLU A 169 -10.86 16.83 0.38
N VAL A 170 -11.76 17.23 1.29
CA VAL A 170 -13.21 17.13 1.08
C VAL A 170 -13.69 18.07 -0.02
N ARG A 171 -13.19 19.31 -0.05
CA ARG A 171 -13.57 20.31 -1.09
C ARG A 171 -13.13 19.89 -2.49
N ASP A 172 -11.98 19.27 -2.60
CA ASP A 172 -11.43 18.81 -3.89
C ASP A 172 -12.22 17.62 -4.46
N ARG A 173 -13.20 17.07 -3.70
CA ARG A 173 -13.99 15.89 -4.07
C ARG A 173 -15.48 16.19 -4.32
N VAL A 174 -15.92 17.38 -3.99
CA VAL A 174 -17.29 17.84 -4.20
C VAL A 174 -17.37 18.69 -5.46
#